data_15c71d77e279d4135f144c556e3722e1
#
_entry.id   15c71d77e279d4135f144c556e3722e1
#
_cell.length_a   1.000
_cell.length_b   1.000
_cell.length_c   1.000
_cell.angle_alpha   90.00
_cell.angle_beta   90.00
_cell.angle_gamma   90.00
#
_symmetry.space_group_name_H-M   'P 1'
#
loop_
_entity.id
_entity.type
_entity.pdbx_description
1 polymer ?
#
loop_
_entity_poly.entity_id
_entity_poly.type
_entity_poly.pdbx_seq_one_letter_code
_entity_poly.pdbx_strand_id
1 'polypeptide(L)'
;MTRRLISPPELYDGAPYSYVAVAADGATVFAAGACPIDTEGHVVEPGDIPAQTRRTLDNLVVALEAAGCALDDVLKTTVYVVSSDQADLLAAWGVVEERFGTDGPPSTLLGVSVLGYSGQLVEVEAVALQPHPG
;
A
#
# COMPACT_ATOMS: atom_id res chain seq x y z
N MET A 1 3.52 -19.99 3.53
CA MET A 1 4.19 -18.79 3.01
C MET A 1 3.71 -18.51 1.61
N THR A 2 3.14 -17.35 1.37
CA THR A 2 2.58 -17.01 0.07
C THR A 2 3.59 -16.36 -0.86
N ARG A 3 4.66 -15.79 -0.32
CA ARG A 3 5.65 -15.05 -1.11
C ARG A 3 7.04 -15.23 -0.53
N ARG A 4 8.03 -15.03 -1.38
CA ARG A 4 9.42 -14.92 -0.98
C ARG A 4 9.93 -13.54 -1.38
N LEU A 5 10.44 -12.80 -0.42
CA LEU A 5 10.99 -11.47 -0.64
C LEU A 5 12.49 -11.54 -0.88
N ILE A 6 12.98 -10.78 -1.85
CA ILE A 6 14.39 -10.78 -2.22
C ILE A 6 14.89 -9.34 -2.30
N SER A 7 16.04 -9.11 -1.68
CA SER A 7 16.78 -7.85 -1.82
C SER A 7 18.22 -8.19 -2.19
N PRO A 8 18.57 -8.10 -3.49
CA PRO A 8 19.91 -8.48 -3.96
C PRO A 8 21.00 -7.63 -3.31
N PRO A 9 22.14 -8.22 -2.93
CA PRO A 9 23.22 -7.46 -2.27
C PRO A 9 23.88 -6.41 -3.16
N GLU A 10 23.70 -6.50 -4.48
CA GLU A 10 24.21 -5.53 -5.44
C GLU A 10 23.45 -4.20 -5.42
N LEU A 11 22.27 -4.18 -4.78
CA LEU A 11 21.43 -2.97 -4.68
C LEU A 11 21.57 -2.33 -3.31
N TYR A 12 21.11 -1.08 -3.17
CA TYR A 12 21.18 -0.35 -1.92
C TYR A 12 20.48 -1.13 -0.80
N ASP A 13 21.20 -1.49 0.26
CA ASP A 13 20.70 -2.34 1.36
C ASP A 13 19.89 -1.57 2.41
N GLY A 14 19.88 -0.25 2.34
CA GLY A 14 19.10 0.58 3.26
C GLY A 14 17.67 0.84 2.83
N ALA A 15 17.21 0.27 1.71
CA ALA A 15 15.84 0.48 1.24
C ALA A 15 14.83 -0.10 2.23
N PRO A 16 13.78 0.67 2.61
CA PRO A 16 12.79 0.21 3.58
C PRO A 16 11.71 -0.69 2.96
N TYR A 17 12.05 -1.40 1.92
CA TYR A 17 11.17 -2.33 1.20
C TYR A 17 12.02 -3.42 0.56
N SER A 18 11.40 -4.54 0.20
CA SER A 18 12.06 -5.56 -0.61
C SER A 18 12.04 -5.16 -2.07
N TYR A 19 13.08 -5.52 -2.80
CA TYR A 19 13.15 -5.17 -4.22
C TYR A 19 12.28 -6.07 -5.08
N VAL A 20 12.10 -7.33 -4.69
CA VAL A 20 11.37 -8.32 -5.48
C VAL A 20 10.53 -9.20 -4.57
N ALA A 21 9.34 -9.55 -5.03
CA ALA A 21 8.52 -10.59 -4.40
C ALA A 21 8.27 -11.69 -5.42
N VAL A 22 8.49 -12.93 -5.00
CA VAL A 22 8.16 -14.11 -5.80
C VAL A 22 6.93 -14.75 -5.18
N ALA A 23 5.87 -14.91 -5.97
CA ALA A 23 4.64 -15.52 -5.51
C ALA A 23 4.76 -17.04 -5.48
N ALA A 24 4.18 -17.65 -4.45
CA ALA A 24 3.96 -19.09 -4.41
C ALA A 24 2.69 -19.44 -5.21
N ASP A 25 2.29 -20.70 -5.19
CA ASP A 25 1.05 -21.11 -5.84
C ASP A 25 -0.16 -20.49 -5.12
N GLY A 26 -1.13 -20.06 -5.88
CA GLY A 26 -2.36 -19.45 -5.37
C GLY A 26 -3.02 -18.55 -6.40
N ALA A 27 -4.12 -17.94 -6.02
CA ALA A 27 -4.83 -17.00 -6.89
C ALA A 27 -4.29 -15.59 -6.67
N THR A 28 -4.03 -14.88 -7.77
CA THR A 28 -3.63 -13.49 -7.71
C THR A 28 -4.84 -12.61 -7.43
N VAL A 29 -4.69 -11.70 -6.46
CA VAL A 29 -5.74 -10.76 -6.04
C VAL A 29 -5.30 -9.35 -6.42
N PHE A 30 -6.16 -8.64 -7.12
CA PHE A 30 -5.94 -7.26 -7.51
C PHE A 30 -6.90 -6.38 -6.71
N ALA A 31 -6.37 -5.58 -5.81
CA ALA A 31 -7.19 -4.63 -5.07
C ALA A 31 -7.31 -3.32 -5.86
N ALA A 32 -8.49 -2.72 -5.84
CA ALA A 32 -8.63 -1.35 -6.30
C ALA A 32 -7.80 -0.43 -5.41
N GLY A 33 -7.46 0.74 -5.88
CA GLY A 33 -6.79 1.73 -5.05
C GLY A 33 -7.65 2.07 -3.83
N ALA A 34 -7.13 1.78 -2.65
CA ALA A 34 -7.81 2.15 -1.41
C ALA A 34 -7.68 3.66 -1.20
N CYS A 35 -8.75 4.27 -0.71
CA CYS A 35 -8.88 5.72 -0.54
C CYS A 35 -9.23 6.05 0.90
N PRO A 36 -8.92 7.29 1.37
CA PRO A 36 -9.23 7.69 2.74
C PRO A 36 -10.69 8.16 2.87
N ILE A 37 -11.62 7.27 2.59
CA ILE A 37 -13.05 7.57 2.60
C ILE A 37 -13.78 6.68 3.61
N ASP A 38 -14.89 7.22 4.13
CA ASP A 38 -15.79 6.45 5.02
C ASP A 38 -16.80 5.65 4.21
N THR A 39 -17.72 4.97 4.90
CA THR A 39 -18.74 4.12 4.25
C THR A 39 -19.77 4.92 3.46
N GLU A 40 -19.83 6.24 3.64
CA GLU A 40 -20.71 7.13 2.88
C GLU A 40 -20.00 7.78 1.68
N GLY A 41 -18.70 7.48 1.51
CA GLY A 41 -17.91 8.02 0.40
C GLY A 41 -17.32 9.39 0.67
N HIS A 42 -17.29 9.84 1.92
CA HIS A 42 -16.71 11.13 2.28
C HIS A 42 -15.22 10.97 2.61
N VAL A 43 -14.39 11.85 2.06
CA VAL A 43 -12.97 11.90 2.40
C VAL A 43 -12.82 12.35 3.85
N VAL A 44 -12.06 11.60 4.62
CA VAL A 44 -11.82 11.89 6.05
C VAL A 44 -10.49 12.63 6.22
N GLU A 45 -10.29 13.21 7.39
CA GLU A 45 -9.04 13.87 7.79
C GLU A 45 -8.54 14.90 6.75
N PRO A 46 -9.33 15.92 6.41
CA PRO A 46 -8.94 16.89 5.38
C PRO A 46 -7.57 17.51 5.65
N GLY A 47 -6.72 17.54 4.63
CA GLY A 47 -5.41 18.18 4.70
C GLY A 47 -4.34 17.42 5.47
N ASP A 48 -4.67 16.27 6.06
CA ASP A 48 -3.74 15.51 6.91
C ASP A 48 -3.28 14.25 6.19
N ILE A 49 -2.10 14.32 5.57
CA ILE A 49 -1.55 13.21 4.79
C ILE A 49 -1.30 11.96 5.65
N PRO A 50 -0.63 12.03 6.81
CA PRO A 50 -0.46 10.83 7.63
C PRO A 50 -1.78 10.21 8.07
N ALA A 51 -2.76 11.00 8.50
CA ALA A 51 -4.05 10.48 8.95
C ALA A 51 -4.84 9.87 7.79
N GLN A 52 -4.82 10.51 6.61
CA GLN A 52 -5.45 9.93 5.41
C GLN A 52 -4.76 8.62 5.02
N THR A 53 -3.44 8.54 5.16
CA THR A 53 -2.70 7.31 4.86
C THR A 53 -3.13 6.18 5.79
N ARG A 54 -3.28 6.44 7.08
CA ARG A 54 -3.75 5.44 8.04
C ARG A 54 -5.14 4.92 7.66
N ARG A 55 -6.07 5.80 7.33
CA ARG A 55 -7.42 5.40 6.91
C ARG A 55 -7.38 4.61 5.60
N THR A 56 -6.57 5.04 4.65
CA THR A 56 -6.38 4.33 3.39
C THR A 56 -5.91 2.89 3.62
N LEU A 57 -4.93 2.70 4.50
CA LEU A 57 -4.43 1.36 4.81
C LEU A 57 -5.46 0.53 5.58
N ASP A 58 -6.24 1.14 6.47
CA ASP A 58 -7.35 0.44 7.14
C ASP A 58 -8.34 -0.09 6.10
N ASN A 59 -8.70 0.72 5.11
CA ASN A 59 -9.61 0.33 4.04
C ASN A 59 -9.00 -0.76 3.15
N LEU A 60 -7.70 -0.69 2.87
CA LEU A 60 -7.00 -1.71 2.11
C LEU A 60 -7.04 -3.07 2.84
N VAL A 61 -6.81 -3.06 4.16
CA VAL A 61 -6.87 -4.29 4.96
C VAL A 61 -8.26 -4.92 4.89
N VAL A 62 -9.32 -4.12 4.99
CA VAL A 62 -10.70 -4.62 4.87
C VAL A 62 -10.92 -5.28 3.51
N ALA A 63 -10.46 -4.64 2.43
CA ALA A 63 -10.60 -5.19 1.08
C ALA A 63 -9.82 -6.51 0.92
N LEU A 64 -8.61 -6.56 1.43
CA LEU A 64 -7.77 -7.77 1.35
C LEU A 64 -8.36 -8.91 2.17
N GLU A 65 -8.87 -8.62 3.36
CA GLU A 65 -9.50 -9.64 4.20
C GLU A 65 -10.72 -10.27 3.52
N ALA A 66 -11.48 -9.50 2.76
CA ALA A 66 -12.60 -10.02 1.99
C ALA A 66 -12.18 -11.06 0.95
N ALA A 67 -10.93 -11.01 0.51
CA ALA A 67 -10.34 -11.98 -0.42
C ALA A 67 -9.50 -13.04 0.28
N GLY A 68 -9.56 -13.10 1.61
CA GLY A 68 -8.79 -14.08 2.39
C GLY A 68 -7.31 -13.76 2.49
N CYS A 69 -6.93 -12.49 2.30
CA CYS A 69 -5.53 -12.04 2.33
C CYS A 69 -5.25 -11.18 3.57
N ALA A 70 -4.01 -11.27 4.04
CA ALA A 70 -3.45 -10.36 5.04
C ALA A 70 -2.39 -9.48 4.36
N LEU A 71 -1.85 -8.51 5.09
CA LEU A 71 -0.77 -7.67 4.55
C LEU A 71 0.47 -8.49 4.15
N ASP A 72 0.73 -9.58 4.85
CA ASP A 72 1.86 -10.49 4.53
C ASP A 72 1.69 -11.20 3.19
N ASP A 73 0.49 -11.20 2.62
CA ASP A 73 0.22 -11.79 1.32
C ASP A 73 0.40 -10.79 0.17
N VAL A 74 0.66 -9.54 0.47
CA VAL A 74 0.82 -8.50 -0.55
C VAL A 74 2.13 -8.67 -1.30
N LEU A 75 2.04 -8.68 -2.63
CA LEU A 75 3.18 -8.85 -3.54
C LEU A 75 3.75 -7.53 -4.00
N LYS A 76 2.93 -6.48 -4.04
CA LYS A 76 3.30 -5.17 -4.57
C LYS A 76 2.31 -4.13 -4.09
N THR A 77 2.83 -2.97 -3.73
CA THR A 77 2.00 -1.78 -3.52
C THR A 77 2.47 -0.63 -4.39
N THR A 78 1.55 0.28 -4.73
CA THR A 78 1.85 1.58 -5.27
C THR A 78 1.15 2.62 -4.41
N VAL A 79 1.91 3.59 -3.92
CA VAL A 79 1.43 4.65 -3.04
C VAL A 79 1.44 5.96 -3.83
N TYR A 80 0.26 6.57 -3.95
CA TYR A 80 0.06 7.84 -4.65
C TYR A 80 -0.21 8.93 -3.64
N VAL A 81 0.48 10.06 -3.75
CA VAL A 81 0.30 11.21 -2.86
C VAL A 81 0.10 12.47 -3.71
N VAL A 82 -0.94 13.22 -3.42
CA VAL A 82 -1.20 14.50 -4.11
C VAL A 82 -0.28 15.56 -3.52
N SER A 83 0.90 15.69 -4.08
CA SER A 83 1.90 16.69 -3.69
C SER A 83 3.04 16.71 -4.70
N SER A 84 3.70 17.86 -4.81
CA SER A 84 4.98 18.00 -5.50
C SER A 84 6.15 18.11 -4.53
N ASP A 85 5.89 17.99 -3.23
CA ASP A 85 6.90 18.10 -2.17
C ASP A 85 7.26 16.71 -1.66
N GLN A 86 8.54 16.34 -1.76
CA GLN A 86 9.03 15.04 -1.29
C GLN A 86 8.75 14.82 0.20
N ALA A 87 8.72 15.89 1.02
CA ALA A 87 8.42 15.75 2.44
C ALA A 87 7.02 15.16 2.67
N ASP A 88 6.05 15.53 1.84
CA ASP A 88 4.70 14.98 1.93
C ASP A 88 4.66 13.50 1.52
N LEU A 89 5.44 13.13 0.50
CA LEU A 89 5.56 11.75 0.09
C LEU A 89 6.16 10.90 1.21
N LEU A 90 7.19 11.40 1.86
CA LEU A 90 7.84 10.71 2.98
C LEU A 90 6.94 10.62 4.20
N ALA A 91 6.07 11.61 4.43
CA ALA A 91 5.08 11.56 5.51
C ALA A 91 4.09 10.41 5.31
N ALA A 92 3.61 10.22 4.08
CA ALA A 92 2.76 9.08 3.74
C ALA A 92 3.53 7.77 3.86
N TRP A 93 4.75 7.73 3.33
CA TRP A 93 5.58 6.52 3.35
C TRP A 93 5.86 6.04 4.78
N GLY A 94 6.12 6.94 5.73
CA GLY A 94 6.34 6.57 7.12
C GLY A 94 5.20 5.76 7.72
N VAL A 95 3.97 6.10 7.37
CA VAL A 95 2.78 5.36 7.82
C VAL A 95 2.70 3.99 7.14
N VAL A 96 2.98 3.94 5.85
CA VAL A 96 3.00 2.66 5.09
C VAL A 96 4.06 1.72 5.66
N GLU A 97 5.27 2.23 5.84
CA GLU A 97 6.39 1.46 6.39
C GLU A 97 6.06 0.91 7.78
N GLU A 98 5.48 1.74 8.64
CA GLU A 98 5.08 1.31 9.99
C GLU A 98 4.04 0.19 9.94
N ARG A 99 3.05 0.29 9.04
CA ARG A 99 1.97 -0.68 8.94
C ARG A 99 2.47 -2.03 8.42
N PHE A 100 3.34 -2.06 7.43
CA PHE A 100 3.88 -3.30 6.87
C PHE A 100 4.98 -3.91 7.73
N GLY A 101 5.69 -3.12 8.51
CA GLY A 101 6.80 -3.61 9.32
C GLY A 101 8.06 -3.89 8.51
N THR A 102 8.90 -4.81 9.01
CA THR A 102 10.23 -5.07 8.42
C THR A 102 10.19 -5.87 7.11
N ASP A 103 9.09 -6.59 6.86
CA ASP A 103 8.95 -7.47 5.69
C ASP A 103 7.99 -6.88 4.67
N GLY A 104 8.14 -5.59 4.40
CA GLY A 104 7.30 -4.90 3.43
C GLY A 104 7.53 -5.37 2.00
N PRO A 105 6.47 -5.43 1.19
CA PRO A 105 6.58 -5.82 -0.22
C PRO A 105 7.29 -4.75 -1.04
N PRO A 106 7.69 -5.09 -2.27
CA PRO A 106 8.10 -4.09 -3.24
C PRO A 106 7.04 -2.99 -3.33
N SER A 107 7.46 -1.75 -3.36
CA SER A 107 6.55 -0.61 -3.40
C SER A 107 7.11 0.51 -4.26
N THR A 108 6.21 1.25 -4.89
CA THR A 108 6.53 2.47 -5.63
C THR A 108 5.77 3.62 -5.00
N LEU A 109 6.45 4.74 -4.80
CA LEU A 109 5.90 5.94 -4.17
C LEU A 109 5.94 7.08 -5.19
N LEU A 110 4.79 7.68 -5.46
CA LEU A 110 4.64 8.69 -6.52
C LEU A 110 3.89 9.91 -6.01
N GLY A 111 4.37 11.10 -6.40
CA GLY A 111 3.59 12.32 -6.30
C GLY A 111 2.71 12.46 -7.54
N VAL A 112 1.46 12.83 -7.35
CA VAL A 112 0.49 13.00 -8.44
C VAL A 112 -0.21 14.36 -8.30
N SER A 113 -0.80 14.83 -9.40
CA SER A 113 -1.46 16.13 -9.43
C SER A 113 -2.82 16.12 -8.73
N VAL A 114 -3.57 15.00 -8.85
CA VAL A 114 -4.94 14.89 -8.36
C VAL A 114 -5.31 13.42 -8.25
N LEU A 115 -6.21 13.11 -7.32
CA LEU A 115 -6.84 11.80 -7.20
C LEU A 115 -8.36 11.92 -7.36
N GLY A 116 -9.06 10.78 -7.34
CA GLY A 116 -10.45 10.72 -7.78
C GLY A 116 -11.47 11.45 -6.93
N TYR A 117 -11.24 11.56 -5.62
CA TYR A 117 -12.19 12.22 -4.72
C TYR A 117 -11.71 13.61 -4.35
N SER A 118 -12.65 14.55 -4.23
CA SER A 118 -12.31 15.91 -3.79
C SER A 118 -11.67 15.88 -2.39
N GLY A 119 -10.48 16.46 -2.27
CA GLY A 119 -9.75 16.48 -0.99
C GLY A 119 -8.96 15.20 -0.68
N GLN A 120 -9.00 14.22 -1.56
CA GLN A 120 -8.20 13.01 -1.40
C GLN A 120 -6.73 13.31 -1.67
N LEU A 121 -5.87 13.01 -0.69
CA LEU A 121 -4.43 13.26 -0.80
C LEU A 121 -3.60 11.98 -0.95
N VAL A 122 -4.17 10.81 -0.66
CA VAL A 122 -3.45 9.53 -0.67
C VAL A 122 -4.31 8.45 -1.30
N GLU A 123 -3.66 7.54 -2.01
CA GLU A 123 -4.28 6.30 -2.49
C GLU A 123 -3.22 5.20 -2.47
N VAL A 124 -3.62 3.98 -2.11
CA VAL A 124 -2.71 2.81 -2.11
C VAL A 124 -3.40 1.66 -2.83
N GLU A 125 -2.77 1.16 -3.87
CA GLU A 125 -3.21 -0.05 -4.52
C GLU A 125 -2.27 -1.21 -4.20
N ALA A 126 -2.78 -2.43 -4.28
CA ALA A 126 -2.01 -3.61 -3.96
C ALA A 126 -2.36 -4.78 -4.88
N VAL A 127 -1.37 -5.62 -5.10
CA VAL A 127 -1.53 -6.96 -5.68
C VAL A 127 -1.13 -7.93 -4.59
N ALA A 128 -1.95 -8.95 -4.36
CA ALA A 128 -1.72 -9.93 -3.30
C ALA A 128 -1.92 -11.34 -3.83
N LEU A 129 -1.54 -12.32 -3.04
CA LEU A 129 -1.73 -13.72 -3.36
C LEU A 129 -2.63 -14.36 -2.30
N GLN A 130 -3.76 -14.92 -2.75
CA GLN A 130 -4.64 -15.66 -1.87
C GLN A 130 -4.00 -17.03 -1.58
N PRO A 131 -3.64 -17.29 -0.31
CA PRO A 131 -2.89 -18.51 0.00
C PRO A 131 -3.71 -19.79 -0.18
N HIS A 132 -5.00 -19.73 0.09
CA HIS A 132 -5.91 -20.87 -0.01
C HIS A 132 -7.18 -20.44 -0.70
N PRO A 133 -7.31 -20.71 -2.03
CA PRO A 133 -8.53 -20.38 -2.76
C PRO A 133 -9.70 -21.20 -2.21
N GLY A 134 -10.80 -20.53 -1.94
CA GLY A 134 -12.00 -21.17 -1.46
C GLY A 134 -12.70 -20.50 -0.31
#